data_eb6ec098646c32080b179b347aefb40f
#
_entry.id   eb6ec098646c32080b179b347aefb40f
#
_cell.length_a   1.000
_cell.length_b   1.000
_cell.length_c   1.000
_cell.angle_alpha   90.00
_cell.angle_beta   90.00
_cell.angle_gamma   90.00
#
_symmetry.space_group_name_H-M   'P 1'
#
loop_
_entity.id
_entity.type
_entity.pdbx_description
1 polymer ?
#
loop_
_entity_poly.entity_id
_entity_poly.type
_entity_poly.pdbx_seq_one_letter_code
_entity_poly.pdbx_strand_id
1 'polypeptide(L)'
;TRNSIGYYRDFLLLYPDHEQVTEARSGLETMRDILADSKLTLGEFYWYYRVNREATQILLNEAITVDPLSDAAETARKILSQVEAGELPPKTPVDWVFGRFSRPPQRKLKQEDEVEPEPFEPAPFRPVDPVETNSP
;
A
#
# COMPACT_ATOMS: atom_id res chain seq x y z
N THR A 1 9.34 -3.44 -6.42
CA THR A 1 9.94 -2.63 -5.34
C THR A 1 9.72 -3.25 -3.96
N ARG A 2 8.48 -3.62 -3.56
CA ARG A 2 8.19 -4.22 -2.24
C ARG A 2 8.94 -5.54 -2.03
N ASN A 3 8.98 -6.41 -3.03
CA ASN A 3 9.73 -7.67 -2.98
C ASN A 3 11.24 -7.42 -2.90
N SER A 4 11.76 -6.43 -3.62
CA SER A 4 13.20 -6.07 -3.56
C SER A 4 13.62 -5.62 -2.16
N ILE A 5 12.77 -4.85 -1.46
CA ILE A 5 13.00 -4.46 -0.07
C ILE A 5 13.11 -5.70 0.83
N GLY A 6 12.25 -6.71 0.63
CA GLY A 6 12.32 -7.99 1.34
C GLY A 6 13.66 -8.68 1.11
N TYR A 7 14.07 -8.86 -0.13
CA TYR A 7 15.35 -9.52 -0.46
C TYR A 7 16.58 -8.82 0.12
N TYR A 8 16.64 -7.47 0.07
CA TYR A 8 17.74 -6.74 0.69
C TYR A 8 17.76 -6.90 2.21
N ARG A 9 16.61 -6.87 2.87
CA ARG A 9 16.52 -7.08 4.31
C ARG A 9 16.96 -8.49 4.72
N ASP A 10 16.51 -9.50 3.98
CA ASP A 10 16.88 -10.90 4.22
C ASP A 10 18.39 -11.10 4.00
N PHE A 11 18.96 -10.51 2.95
CA PHE A 11 20.40 -10.56 2.71
C PHE A 11 21.18 -9.93 3.86
N LEU A 12 20.79 -8.74 4.31
CA LEU A 12 21.47 -8.04 5.41
C LEU A 12 21.35 -8.79 6.75
N LEU A 13 20.28 -9.56 6.94
CA LEU A 13 20.05 -10.36 8.13
C LEU A 13 20.88 -11.65 8.11
N LEU A 14 20.93 -12.31 6.95
CA LEU A 14 21.60 -13.61 6.81
C LEU A 14 23.12 -13.49 6.64
N TYR A 15 23.58 -12.37 6.05
CA TYR A 15 25.00 -12.18 5.71
C TYR A 15 25.55 -10.83 6.20
N PRO A 16 25.58 -10.57 7.52
CA PRO A 16 25.92 -9.25 8.07
C PRO A 16 27.38 -8.83 7.79
N ASP A 17 28.29 -9.80 7.61
CA ASP A 17 29.72 -9.55 7.40
C ASP A 17 30.16 -9.71 5.93
N HIS A 18 29.21 -9.81 5.00
CA HIS A 18 29.52 -9.94 3.58
C HIS A 18 30.07 -8.62 3.01
N GLU A 19 31.02 -8.68 2.09
CA GLU A 19 31.63 -7.48 1.49
C GLU A 19 30.62 -6.56 0.79
N GLN A 20 29.49 -7.09 0.31
CA GLN A 20 28.43 -6.34 -0.38
C GLN A 20 27.35 -5.76 0.57
N VAL A 21 27.54 -5.84 1.90
CA VAL A 21 26.57 -5.31 2.87
C VAL A 21 26.34 -3.81 2.69
N THR A 22 27.38 -3.04 2.38
CA THR A 22 27.27 -1.60 2.16
C THR A 22 26.43 -1.29 0.92
N GLU A 23 26.64 -2.03 -0.16
CA GLU A 23 25.86 -1.91 -1.39
C GLU A 23 24.39 -2.32 -1.17
N ALA A 24 24.16 -3.41 -0.45
CA ALA A 24 22.82 -3.88 -0.10
C ALA A 24 22.04 -2.89 0.77
N ARG A 25 22.71 -2.18 1.70
CA ARG A 25 22.10 -1.09 2.49
C ARG A 25 21.67 0.07 1.61
N SER A 26 22.57 0.55 0.75
CA SER A 26 22.26 1.62 -0.19
C SER A 26 21.13 1.23 -1.15
N GLY A 27 21.13 -0.01 -1.63
CA GLY A 27 20.04 -0.54 -2.43
C GLY A 27 18.70 -0.58 -1.68
N LEU A 28 18.71 -0.96 -0.41
CA LEU A 28 17.52 -0.97 0.45
C LEU A 28 16.96 0.44 0.65
N GLU A 29 17.81 1.44 0.93
CA GLU A 29 17.42 2.84 1.07
C GLU A 29 16.79 3.35 -0.23
N THR A 30 17.46 3.17 -1.35
CA THR A 30 16.94 3.55 -2.67
C THR A 30 15.57 2.92 -2.96
N MET A 31 15.38 1.65 -2.64
CA MET A 31 14.09 0.97 -2.85
C MET A 31 12.98 1.48 -1.92
N ARG A 32 13.32 1.92 -0.72
CA ARG A 32 12.38 2.56 0.20
C ARG A 32 11.97 3.93 -0.30
N ASP A 33 12.91 4.75 -0.72
CA ASP A 33 12.65 6.06 -1.31
C ASP A 33 11.69 5.96 -2.51
N ILE A 34 12.00 5.08 -3.46
CA ILE A 34 11.15 4.84 -4.62
C ILE A 34 9.73 4.38 -4.22
N LEU A 35 9.62 3.55 -3.20
CA LEU A 35 8.31 3.09 -2.74
C LEU A 35 7.54 4.21 -2.02
N ALA A 36 8.21 5.01 -1.19
CA ALA A 36 7.62 6.15 -0.51
C ALA A 36 7.12 7.20 -1.50
N ASP A 37 7.94 7.54 -2.51
CA ASP A 37 7.58 8.47 -3.58
C ASP A 37 6.40 7.99 -4.42
N SER A 38 6.37 6.70 -4.74
CA SER A 38 5.21 6.08 -5.42
C SER A 38 3.92 6.19 -4.60
N LYS A 39 4.01 6.04 -3.29
CA LYS A 39 2.85 6.19 -2.38
C LYS A 39 2.42 7.65 -2.25
N LEU A 40 3.38 8.57 -2.16
CA LEU A 40 3.13 10.01 -2.17
C LEU A 40 2.39 10.41 -3.45
N THR A 41 2.93 10.07 -4.62
CA THR A 41 2.35 10.41 -5.93
C THR A 41 0.90 9.92 -6.05
N LEU A 42 0.62 8.70 -5.57
CA LEU A 42 -0.73 8.17 -5.58
C LEU A 42 -1.63 8.90 -4.57
N GLY A 43 -1.11 9.25 -3.39
CA GLY A 43 -1.81 10.05 -2.38
C GLY A 43 -2.18 11.44 -2.91
N GLU A 44 -1.25 12.11 -3.58
CA GLU A 44 -1.45 13.38 -4.26
C GLU A 44 -2.53 13.29 -5.35
N PHE A 45 -2.50 12.24 -6.15
CA PHE A 45 -3.55 12.00 -7.14
C PHE A 45 -4.95 11.93 -6.50
N TYR A 46 -5.07 11.19 -5.40
CA TYR A 46 -6.35 11.12 -4.68
C TYR A 46 -6.72 12.45 -4.01
N TRP A 47 -5.74 13.23 -3.57
CA TRP A 47 -5.96 14.56 -3.00
C TRP A 47 -6.43 15.57 -4.04
N TYR A 48 -5.65 15.78 -5.08
CA TYR A 48 -5.88 16.85 -6.06
C TYR A 48 -7.01 16.52 -7.06
N TYR A 49 -7.05 15.28 -7.56
CA TYR A 49 -7.95 14.93 -8.67
C TYR A 49 -9.20 14.18 -8.22
N ARG A 50 -9.09 13.30 -7.26
CA ARG A 50 -10.24 12.54 -6.75
C ARG A 50 -10.87 13.16 -5.53
N VAL A 51 -10.15 14.04 -4.80
CA VAL A 51 -10.53 14.68 -3.54
C VAL A 51 -11.12 13.63 -2.56
N ASN A 52 -10.50 12.48 -2.50
CA ASN A 52 -10.87 11.39 -1.61
C ASN A 52 -9.97 11.43 -0.38
N ARG A 53 -10.48 12.02 0.72
CA ARG A 53 -9.72 12.21 1.95
C ARG A 53 -9.23 10.91 2.55
N GLU A 54 -10.08 9.90 2.60
CA GLU A 54 -9.75 8.60 3.20
C GLU A 54 -8.61 7.89 2.45
N ALA A 55 -8.73 7.77 1.13
CA ALA A 55 -7.67 7.19 0.32
C ALA A 55 -6.36 8.00 0.41
N THR A 56 -6.46 9.34 0.44
CA THR A 56 -5.30 10.23 0.63
C THR A 56 -4.62 9.95 1.97
N GLN A 57 -5.36 9.91 3.07
CA GLN A 57 -4.80 9.64 4.40
C GLN A 57 -4.09 8.28 4.46
N ILE A 58 -4.70 7.23 3.92
CA ILE A 58 -4.10 5.89 3.90
C ILE A 58 -2.77 5.90 3.14
N LEU A 59 -2.74 6.44 1.93
CA LEU A 59 -1.57 6.42 1.06
C LEU A 59 -0.43 7.30 1.59
N LEU A 60 -0.74 8.49 2.11
CA LEU A 60 0.26 9.37 2.69
C LEU A 60 0.84 8.80 3.99
N ASN A 61 0.03 8.17 4.83
CA ASN A 61 0.54 7.45 6.01
C ASN A 61 1.41 6.25 5.61
N GLU A 62 1.06 5.53 4.53
CA GLU A 62 1.93 4.47 4.00
C GLU A 62 3.28 5.03 3.51
N ALA A 63 3.31 6.18 2.82
CA ALA A 63 4.55 6.83 2.40
C ALA A 63 5.45 7.14 3.60
N ILE A 64 4.91 7.75 4.64
CA ILE A 64 5.64 8.08 5.88
C ILE A 64 6.14 6.81 6.58
N THR A 65 5.37 5.74 6.57
CA THR A 65 5.75 4.47 7.22
C THR A 65 6.87 3.76 6.48
N VAL A 66 6.91 3.85 5.15
CA VAL A 66 7.94 3.21 4.32
C VAL A 66 9.31 3.85 4.54
N ASP A 67 9.37 5.17 4.48
CA ASP A 67 10.58 5.93 4.77
C ASP A 67 10.27 7.26 5.49
N PRO A 68 10.36 7.28 6.83
CA PRO A 68 10.01 8.45 7.62
C PRO A 68 10.92 9.67 7.41
N LEU A 69 12.12 9.47 6.87
CA LEU A 69 13.14 10.51 6.70
C LEU A 69 13.22 11.04 5.26
N SER A 70 12.48 10.44 4.33
CA SER A 70 12.48 10.86 2.93
C SER A 70 11.77 12.21 2.71
N ASP A 71 12.10 12.89 1.63
CA ASP A 71 11.42 14.10 1.17
C ASP A 71 9.92 13.81 0.87
N ALA A 72 9.65 12.59 0.42
CA ALA A 72 8.28 12.11 0.23
C ALA A 72 7.48 12.11 1.53
N ALA A 73 8.08 11.66 2.64
CA ALA A 73 7.43 11.68 3.95
C ALA A 73 7.19 13.09 4.48
N GLU A 74 8.11 14.03 4.24
CA GLU A 74 7.92 15.44 4.61
C GLU A 74 6.74 16.07 3.84
N THR A 75 6.69 15.84 2.54
CA THR A 75 5.58 16.31 1.69
C THR A 75 4.25 15.66 2.10
N ALA A 76 4.27 14.36 2.38
CA ALA A 76 3.09 13.63 2.86
C ALA A 76 2.54 14.21 4.16
N ARG A 77 3.39 14.58 5.14
CA ARG A 77 2.96 15.22 6.39
C ARG A 77 2.32 16.58 6.15
N LYS A 78 2.86 17.39 5.22
CA LYS A 78 2.28 18.68 4.86
C LYS A 78 0.87 18.54 4.29
N ILE A 79 0.66 17.58 3.40
CA ILE A 79 -0.66 17.33 2.82
C ILE A 79 -1.61 16.75 3.89
N LEU A 80 -1.16 15.84 4.73
CA LEU A 80 -1.97 15.28 5.82
C LEU A 80 -2.48 16.37 6.77
N SER A 81 -1.65 17.33 7.13
CA SER A 81 -2.08 18.45 7.99
C SER A 81 -3.22 19.27 7.36
N GLN A 82 -3.19 19.47 6.03
CA GLN A 82 -4.28 20.15 5.31
C GLN A 82 -5.55 19.30 5.28
N VAL A 83 -5.40 17.98 5.05
CA VAL A 83 -6.53 17.03 5.06
C VAL A 83 -7.21 16.99 6.43
N GLU A 84 -6.43 16.97 7.51
CA GLU A 84 -6.93 16.96 8.89
C GLU A 84 -7.59 18.29 9.28
N ALA A 85 -7.02 19.42 8.83
CA ALA A 85 -7.62 20.75 9.00
C ALA A 85 -8.96 20.90 8.24
N GLY A 86 -9.36 19.91 7.47
CA GLY A 86 -10.59 19.97 6.70
C GLY A 86 -10.50 20.83 5.45
N GLU A 87 -9.31 21.23 5.05
CA GLU A 87 -9.07 22.03 3.86
C GLU A 87 -9.48 21.26 2.59
N LEU A 88 -9.76 22.02 1.54
CA LEU A 88 -9.97 21.48 0.22
C LEU A 88 -8.67 21.66 -0.58
N PRO A 89 -8.33 20.72 -1.45
CA PRO A 89 -7.17 20.87 -2.30
C PRO A 89 -7.29 22.14 -3.16
N PRO A 90 -6.18 22.79 -3.48
CA PRO A 90 -6.18 23.92 -4.39
C PRO A 90 -6.79 23.51 -5.73
N LYS A 91 -7.46 24.47 -6.39
CA LYS A 91 -8.04 24.23 -7.71
C LYS A 91 -6.92 23.98 -8.72
N THR A 92 -7.02 22.89 -9.46
CA THR A 92 -6.13 22.63 -10.57
C THR A 92 -6.49 23.53 -11.76
N PRO A 93 -5.57 23.82 -12.69
CA PRO A 93 -5.90 24.57 -13.94
C PRO A 93 -7.04 23.93 -14.73
N VAL A 94 -7.18 22.61 -14.65
CA VAL A 94 -8.29 21.86 -15.28
C VAL A 94 -9.63 22.18 -14.62
N ASP A 95 -9.66 22.30 -13.29
CA ASP A 95 -10.86 22.70 -12.55
C ASP A 95 -11.30 24.12 -12.87
N TRP A 96 -10.34 24.99 -13.26
CA TRP A 96 -10.61 26.35 -13.64
C TRP A 96 -11.28 26.45 -15.03
N VAL A 97 -10.87 25.59 -15.97
CA VAL A 97 -11.37 25.59 -17.36
C VAL A 97 -12.70 24.83 -17.48
N PHE A 98 -12.83 23.68 -16.84
CA PHE A 98 -13.97 22.77 -16.99
C PHE A 98 -14.93 22.75 -15.80
N GLY A 99 -14.63 23.52 -14.76
CA GLY A 99 -15.34 23.41 -13.49
C GLY A 99 -14.94 22.15 -12.72
N ARG A 100 -15.21 22.18 -11.40
CA ARG A 100 -14.98 20.99 -10.57
C ARG A 100 -16.09 19.99 -10.92
N PHE A 101 -15.77 18.92 -11.65
CA PHE A 101 -16.71 17.86 -11.98
C PHE A 101 -17.38 17.38 -10.69
N SER A 102 -18.71 17.47 -10.66
CA SER A 102 -19.49 16.89 -9.58
C SER A 102 -19.11 15.42 -9.46
N ARG A 103 -18.56 15.05 -8.31
CA ARG A 103 -18.24 13.65 -8.07
C ARG A 103 -19.48 12.80 -8.26
N PRO A 104 -19.37 11.64 -8.92
CA PRO A 104 -20.38 10.63 -8.73
C PRO A 104 -20.48 10.38 -7.21
N PRO A 105 -21.69 10.31 -6.64
CA PRO A 105 -21.86 10.03 -5.23
C PRO A 105 -21.05 8.78 -4.92
N GLN A 106 -20.18 8.87 -3.92
CA GLN A 106 -19.43 7.70 -3.48
C GLN A 106 -20.47 6.62 -3.18
N ARG A 107 -20.41 5.53 -3.93
CA ARG A 107 -21.20 4.36 -3.63
C ARG A 107 -20.81 4.01 -2.20
N LYS A 108 -21.65 4.34 -1.22
CA LYS A 108 -21.52 3.75 0.10
C LYS A 108 -21.49 2.26 -0.19
N LEU A 109 -20.33 1.63 -0.03
CA LEU A 109 -20.29 0.19 0.10
C LEU A 109 -21.35 -0.08 1.13
N LYS A 110 -22.47 -0.70 0.69
CA LYS A 110 -23.38 -1.32 1.66
C LYS A 110 -22.43 -2.11 2.55
N GLN A 111 -22.39 -1.77 3.83
CA GLN A 111 -21.98 -2.75 4.80
C GLN A 111 -22.87 -3.94 4.46
N GLU A 112 -22.32 -4.89 3.73
CA GLU A 112 -22.91 -6.22 3.65
C GLU A 112 -22.98 -6.62 5.11
N ASP A 113 -24.22 -6.78 5.56
CA ASP A 113 -24.53 -7.23 6.90
C ASP A 113 -23.51 -8.31 7.22
N GLU A 114 -22.79 -8.15 8.34
CA GLU A 114 -21.78 -9.08 8.82
C GLU A 114 -22.38 -10.48 8.70
N VAL A 115 -22.09 -11.16 7.60
CA VAL A 115 -22.37 -12.58 7.48
C VAL A 115 -21.42 -13.20 8.49
N GLU A 116 -21.94 -13.53 9.66
CA GLU A 116 -21.22 -14.35 10.61
C GLU A 116 -20.60 -15.51 9.81
N PRO A 117 -19.26 -15.67 9.84
CA PRO A 117 -18.64 -16.77 9.13
C PRO A 117 -19.24 -18.06 9.66
N GLU A 118 -19.94 -18.80 8.79
CA GLU A 118 -20.44 -20.11 9.16
C GLU A 118 -19.28 -20.92 9.75
N PRO A 119 -19.50 -21.62 10.88
CA PRO A 119 -18.46 -22.41 11.51
C PRO A 119 -17.92 -23.41 10.49
N PHE A 120 -16.61 -23.34 10.26
CA PHE A 120 -15.91 -24.25 9.35
C PHE A 120 -16.11 -25.68 9.84
N GLU A 121 -17.04 -26.42 9.21
CA GLU A 121 -17.13 -27.86 9.37
C GLU A 121 -16.02 -28.51 8.52
N PRO A 122 -15.00 -29.13 9.16
CA PRO A 122 -13.99 -29.84 8.40
C PRO A 122 -14.67 -30.98 7.64
N ALA A 123 -14.46 -31.03 6.32
CA ALA A 123 -14.96 -32.09 5.48
C ALA A 123 -14.58 -33.47 6.08
N PRO A 124 -15.49 -34.44 6.10
CA PRO A 124 -15.19 -35.77 6.66
C PRO A 124 -14.01 -36.37 5.93
N PHE A 125 -13.03 -36.85 6.71
CA PHE A 125 -11.84 -37.53 6.19
C PHE A 125 -12.29 -38.73 5.35
N ARG A 126 -12.06 -38.68 4.05
CA ARG A 126 -12.19 -39.85 3.17
C ARG A 126 -10.87 -40.63 3.23
N PRO A 127 -10.85 -41.83 3.79
CA PRO A 127 -9.67 -42.67 3.69
C PRO A 127 -9.37 -42.95 2.20
N VAL A 128 -8.13 -42.72 1.81
CA VAL A 128 -7.65 -43.03 0.46
C VAL A 128 -7.60 -44.56 0.38
N ASP A 129 -8.35 -45.15 -0.58
CA ASP A 129 -8.28 -46.57 -0.86
C ASP A 129 -6.83 -46.97 -1.15
N PRO A 130 -6.35 -48.11 -0.61
CA PRO A 130 -4.99 -48.57 -0.86
C PRO A 130 -4.80 -48.82 -2.34
N VAL A 131 -3.77 -48.21 -2.93
CA VAL A 131 -3.36 -48.42 -4.31
C VAL A 131 -3.09 -49.93 -4.51
N GLU A 132 -3.92 -50.61 -5.27
CA GLU A 132 -3.63 -51.97 -5.70
C GLU A 132 -2.30 -51.96 -6.48
N THR A 133 -1.25 -52.46 -5.86
CA THR A 133 0.02 -52.76 -6.53
C THR A 133 -0.21 -53.98 -7.45
N ASN A 134 -0.54 -53.70 -8.68
CA ASN A 134 -0.43 -54.70 -9.73
C ASN A 134 1.06 -54.98 -9.97
N SER A 135 1.57 -56.04 -9.38
CA SER A 135 2.86 -56.64 -9.75
C SER A 135 2.63 -57.66 -10.84
N PRO A 136 3.52 -57.71 -11.87
CA PRO A 136 3.46 -58.64 -12.99
C PRO A 136 3.78 -60.07 -12.61
#